data_d4f4f15309e30e7d02bc8b2237b3fb97
#
_entry.id   d4f4f15309e30e7d02bc8b2237b3fb97
#
_cell.length_a   1.000
_cell.length_b   1.000
_cell.length_c   1.000
_cell.angle_alpha   90.00
_cell.angle_beta   90.00
_cell.angle_gamma   90.00
#
_symmetry.space_group_name_H-M   'P 1'
#
loop_
_entity.id
_entity.type
_entity.pdbx_description
1 polymer ?
#
loop_
_entity_poly.entity_id
_entity_poly.type
_entity_poly.pdbx_seq_one_letter_code
_entity_poly.pdbx_strand_id
1 'polypeptide(L)'
;WANLAFSAAVQSEWTRQTGLGDENLRIGNPAIPFLFSVPISLSSQLDTHATTEQFGLRYTGVPHTALFAEGRFQQEARGTFERQIGGAEPFLRRTDADADGKEFRAGWHTSPWPGVTFSASYKRRERRTDYANSEYVIAAGGGPYPGFLRQRASTGDEVDARVAWRAASWWQTHIGYRLAATDYVTATDALAGTTPGGAVFSANHDAHTWSLGHTLTPFRRWTLNASASYTDSRASSAQNGVAS
;
A
#
# COMPACT_ATOMS: atom_id res chain seq x y z
N TRP A 1 -22.66 2.47 30.38
CA TRP A 1 -21.22 2.80 30.49
C TRP A 1 -20.99 4.13 29.76
N ALA A 2 -21.14 5.24 30.49
CA ALA A 2 -21.19 6.58 29.91
C ALA A 2 -19.86 7.02 29.21
N ASN A 3 -18.74 6.35 29.52
CA ASN A 3 -17.40 6.76 29.05
C ASN A 3 -16.72 5.78 28.09
N LEU A 4 -17.45 4.73 27.65
CA LEU A 4 -16.94 3.70 26.74
C LEU A 4 -17.85 3.61 25.53
N ALA A 5 -17.28 3.77 24.35
CA ALA A 5 -17.95 3.57 23.07
C ALA A 5 -17.29 2.41 22.32
N PHE A 6 -18.08 1.54 21.76
CA PHE A 6 -17.66 0.46 20.89
C PHE A 6 -18.32 0.62 19.51
N SER A 7 -17.60 0.35 18.46
CA SER A 7 -18.11 0.31 17.08
C SER A 7 -17.63 -0.95 16.40
N ALA A 8 -18.48 -1.52 15.55
CA ALA A 8 -18.13 -2.63 14.67
C ALA A 8 -18.79 -2.40 13.32
N ALA A 9 -18.09 -2.71 12.24
CA ALA A 9 -18.61 -2.65 10.89
C ALA A 9 -18.04 -3.80 10.06
N VAL A 10 -18.85 -4.32 9.14
CA VAL A 10 -18.46 -5.30 8.13
C VAL A 10 -18.89 -4.76 6.78
N GLN A 11 -17.99 -4.81 5.82
CA GLN A 11 -18.23 -4.41 4.45
C GLN A 11 -17.79 -5.54 3.53
N SER A 12 -18.63 -5.88 2.55
CA SER A 12 -18.29 -6.82 1.49
C SER A 12 -18.51 -6.16 0.14
N GLU A 13 -17.56 -6.33 -0.77
CA GLU A 13 -17.55 -5.71 -2.09
C GLU A 13 -17.18 -6.75 -3.15
N TRP A 14 -17.93 -6.75 -4.25
CA TRP A 14 -17.63 -7.53 -5.44
C TRP A 14 -17.44 -6.60 -6.63
N THR A 15 -16.34 -6.77 -7.32
CA THR A 15 -16.03 -5.97 -8.51
C THR A 15 -15.69 -6.90 -9.65
N ARG A 16 -16.30 -6.68 -10.81
CA ARG A 16 -15.92 -7.32 -12.06
C ARG A 16 -15.53 -6.27 -13.08
N GLN A 17 -14.37 -6.43 -13.67
CA GLN A 17 -13.85 -5.58 -14.73
C GLN A 17 -13.49 -6.42 -15.93
N THR A 18 -13.80 -5.93 -17.13
CA THR A 18 -13.40 -6.57 -18.39
C THR A 18 -12.70 -5.53 -19.25
N GLY A 19 -11.59 -5.93 -19.84
CA GLY A 19 -10.82 -5.11 -20.76
C GLY A 19 -10.74 -5.81 -22.12
N LEU A 20 -10.92 -5.05 -23.19
CA LEU A 20 -10.71 -5.48 -24.57
C LEU A 20 -9.82 -4.47 -25.25
N GLY A 21 -8.85 -4.94 -26.02
CA GLY A 21 -7.95 -4.10 -26.79
C GLY A 21 -7.56 -4.77 -28.08
N ASP A 22 -7.59 -4.02 -29.17
CA ASP A 22 -7.12 -4.46 -30.46
C ASP A 22 -6.01 -3.52 -30.93
N GLU A 23 -4.89 -4.09 -31.35
CA GLU A 23 -3.71 -3.37 -31.84
C GLU A 23 -3.19 -4.03 -33.12
N ASN A 24 -2.65 -3.24 -34.02
CA ASN A 24 -1.90 -3.73 -35.19
C ASN A 24 -0.41 -3.44 -34.99
N LEU A 25 0.34 -4.48 -34.67
CA LEU A 25 1.80 -4.38 -34.61
C LEU A 25 2.35 -4.31 -36.05
N ARG A 26 3.01 -3.20 -36.36
CA ARG A 26 3.70 -3.04 -37.65
C ARG A 26 5.17 -3.38 -37.48
N ILE A 27 5.57 -4.47 -38.08
CA ILE A 27 6.99 -4.91 -38.09
C ILE A 27 7.55 -4.56 -39.44
N GLY A 28 8.57 -3.68 -39.49
CA GLY A 28 9.25 -3.28 -40.70
C GLY A 28 10.73 -3.09 -40.45
N ASN A 29 11.56 -3.49 -41.44
CA ASN A 29 12.95 -3.11 -41.50
C ASN A 29 13.05 -1.91 -42.45
N PRO A 30 13.70 -0.78 -42.06
CA PRO A 30 13.87 0.40 -42.94
C PRO A 30 14.52 0.08 -44.28
N ALA A 31 15.24 -1.03 -44.37
CA ALA A 31 15.92 -1.48 -45.61
C ALA A 31 15.06 -2.40 -46.51
N ILE A 32 13.84 -2.80 -46.02
CA ILE A 32 12.96 -3.71 -46.76
C ILE A 32 11.59 -3.04 -46.87
N PRO A 33 11.05 -2.79 -48.07
CA PRO A 33 9.79 -2.05 -48.24
C PRO A 33 8.53 -2.84 -47.83
N PHE A 34 8.64 -4.00 -47.17
CA PHE A 34 7.54 -4.80 -46.68
C PHE A 34 7.26 -4.55 -45.19
N LEU A 35 6.17 -3.90 -44.94
CA LEU A 35 5.56 -3.77 -43.60
C LEU A 35 4.61 -4.93 -43.39
N PHE A 36 4.93 -5.81 -42.45
CA PHE A 36 3.97 -6.81 -41.99
C PHE A 36 3.12 -6.19 -40.87
N SER A 37 1.81 -6.23 -41.05
CA SER A 37 0.87 -5.88 -40.00
C SER A 37 0.37 -7.18 -39.35
N VAL A 38 0.64 -7.32 -38.05
CA VAL A 38 0.15 -8.46 -37.27
C VAL A 38 -0.91 -7.95 -36.33
N PRO A 39 -2.17 -8.36 -36.49
CA PRO A 39 -3.22 -7.99 -35.56
C PRO A 39 -2.98 -8.67 -34.21
N ILE A 40 -3.13 -7.90 -33.13
CA ILE A 40 -3.06 -8.37 -31.76
C ILE A 40 -4.40 -8.04 -31.12
N SER A 41 -5.04 -9.03 -30.52
CA SER A 41 -6.24 -8.84 -29.72
C SER A 41 -5.96 -9.24 -28.28
N LEU A 42 -6.29 -8.34 -27.36
CA LEU A 42 -6.12 -8.50 -25.92
C LEU A 42 -7.50 -8.59 -25.26
N SER A 43 -7.67 -9.54 -24.39
CA SER A 43 -8.83 -9.61 -23.50
C SER A 43 -8.38 -9.86 -22.09
N SER A 44 -8.99 -9.15 -21.15
CA SER A 44 -8.72 -9.32 -19.71
C SER A 44 -10.03 -9.32 -18.93
N GLN A 45 -10.06 -10.11 -17.89
CA GLN A 45 -11.13 -10.14 -16.90
C GLN A 45 -10.52 -10.12 -15.51
N LEU A 46 -11.03 -9.27 -14.65
CA LEU A 46 -10.67 -9.17 -13.25
C LEU A 46 -11.95 -9.32 -12.42
N ASP A 47 -11.98 -10.34 -11.59
CA ASP A 47 -13.00 -10.54 -10.58
C ASP A 47 -12.35 -10.35 -9.20
N THR A 48 -12.94 -9.49 -8.37
CA THR A 48 -12.44 -9.22 -7.02
C THR A 48 -13.58 -9.34 -6.02
N HIS A 49 -13.33 -10.05 -4.94
CA HIS A 49 -14.20 -10.11 -3.78
C HIS A 49 -13.39 -9.67 -2.56
N ALA A 50 -13.82 -8.61 -1.88
CA ALA A 50 -13.16 -8.09 -0.70
C ALA A 50 -14.13 -8.04 0.48
N THR A 51 -13.70 -8.52 1.64
CA THR A 51 -14.41 -8.39 2.90
C THR A 51 -13.53 -7.63 3.88
N THR A 52 -14.10 -6.63 4.52
CA THR A 52 -13.42 -5.81 5.53
C THR A 52 -14.23 -5.79 6.81
N GLU A 53 -13.60 -6.14 7.91
CA GLU A 53 -14.13 -6.06 9.26
C GLU A 53 -13.39 -4.96 10.02
N GLN A 54 -14.12 -4.12 10.74
CA GLN A 54 -13.56 -3.02 11.51
C GLN A 54 -14.15 -3.02 12.92
N PHE A 55 -13.29 -2.80 13.90
CA PHE A 55 -13.65 -2.68 15.30
C PHE A 55 -13.01 -1.44 15.88
N GLY A 56 -13.75 -0.71 16.68
CA GLY A 56 -13.28 0.48 17.36
C GLY A 56 -13.69 0.51 18.81
N LEU A 57 -12.79 0.93 19.67
CA LEU A 57 -13.01 1.17 21.08
C LEU A 57 -12.55 2.57 21.43
N ARG A 58 -13.37 3.32 22.13
CA ARG A 58 -13.03 4.65 22.65
C ARG A 58 -13.41 4.76 24.11
N TYR A 59 -12.48 5.21 24.94
CA TYR A 59 -12.67 5.42 26.35
C TYR A 59 -12.34 6.86 26.75
N THR A 60 -13.28 7.51 27.46
CA THR A 60 -13.17 8.91 27.89
C THR A 60 -13.35 9.08 29.40
N GLY A 61 -13.16 8.02 30.19
CA GLY A 61 -13.35 8.05 31.65
C GLY A 61 -12.21 8.72 32.41
N VAL A 62 -11.07 9.02 31.76
CA VAL A 62 -9.99 9.80 32.35
C VAL A 62 -10.23 11.27 32.03
N PRO A 63 -10.19 12.18 33.02
CA PRO A 63 -10.39 13.62 32.79
C PRO A 63 -9.47 14.16 31.71
N HIS A 64 -10.02 14.95 30.80
CA HIS A 64 -9.32 15.58 29.68
C HIS A 64 -8.61 14.62 28.72
N THR A 65 -8.90 13.31 28.78
CA THR A 65 -8.18 12.30 28.00
C THR A 65 -9.16 11.39 27.28
N ALA A 66 -8.89 11.11 26.01
CA ALA A 66 -9.54 10.09 25.22
C ALA A 66 -8.51 9.05 24.81
N LEU A 67 -8.80 7.78 25.10
CA LEU A 67 -8.05 6.62 24.63
C LEU A 67 -8.83 5.98 23.49
N PHE A 68 -8.13 5.42 22.49
CA PHE A 68 -8.78 4.68 21.42
C PHE A 68 -7.94 3.49 21.00
N ALA A 69 -8.63 2.47 20.52
CA ALA A 69 -8.04 1.31 19.84
C ALA A 69 -8.94 0.92 18.66
N GLU A 70 -8.34 0.64 17.53
CA GLU A 70 -9.02 0.29 16.28
C GLU A 70 -8.34 -0.94 15.68
N GLY A 71 -9.14 -1.85 15.15
CA GLY A 71 -8.69 -3.02 14.41
C GLY A 71 -9.41 -3.09 13.07
N ARG A 72 -8.69 -3.41 12.00
CA ARG A 72 -9.23 -3.66 10.68
C ARG A 72 -8.64 -4.95 10.13
N PHE A 73 -9.51 -5.83 9.69
CA PHE A 73 -9.16 -7.08 9.03
C PHE A 73 -9.73 -7.03 7.62
N GLN A 74 -8.92 -7.36 6.65
CA GLN A 74 -9.33 -7.35 5.24
C GLN A 74 -8.92 -8.66 4.60
N GLN A 75 -9.86 -9.31 3.94
CA GLN A 75 -9.62 -10.46 3.08
C GLN A 75 -10.05 -10.11 1.67
N GLU A 76 -9.21 -10.39 0.70
CA GLU A 76 -9.46 -10.10 -0.71
C GLU A 76 -9.06 -11.30 -1.56
N ALA A 77 -10.00 -11.84 -2.31
CA ALA A 77 -9.76 -12.84 -3.33
C ALA A 77 -9.91 -12.18 -4.71
N ARG A 78 -8.90 -12.37 -5.56
CA ARG A 78 -8.84 -11.77 -6.89
C ARG A 78 -8.51 -12.84 -7.92
N GLY A 79 -9.37 -13.00 -8.93
CA GLY A 79 -9.11 -13.81 -10.13
C GLY A 79 -8.83 -12.90 -11.32
N THR A 80 -7.70 -13.11 -11.97
CA THR A 80 -7.30 -12.37 -13.18
C THR A 80 -7.14 -13.37 -14.33
N PHE A 81 -7.83 -13.11 -15.43
CA PHE A 81 -7.69 -13.84 -16.67
C PHE A 81 -7.20 -12.87 -17.76
N GLU A 82 -6.17 -13.25 -18.49
CA GLU A 82 -5.59 -12.46 -19.55
C GLU A 82 -5.29 -13.35 -20.75
N ARG A 83 -5.67 -12.88 -21.93
CA ARG A 83 -5.45 -13.57 -23.18
C ARG A 83 -4.99 -12.60 -24.26
N GLN A 84 -3.90 -12.95 -24.91
CA GLN A 84 -3.43 -12.30 -26.13
C GLN A 84 -3.51 -13.26 -27.29
N ILE A 85 -4.15 -12.83 -28.37
CA ILE A 85 -4.21 -13.56 -29.63
C ILE A 85 -3.44 -12.74 -30.68
N GLY A 86 -2.61 -13.40 -31.45
CA GLY A 86 -1.75 -12.72 -32.44
C GLY A 86 -0.48 -12.14 -31.82
N GLY A 87 0.30 -11.45 -32.65
CA GLY A 87 1.63 -10.97 -32.27
C GLY A 87 2.70 -12.08 -32.33
N ALA A 88 3.89 -11.75 -31.84
CA ALA A 88 5.02 -12.68 -31.81
C ALA A 88 4.90 -13.73 -30.71
N GLU A 89 4.23 -13.38 -29.61
CA GLU A 89 4.11 -14.20 -28.41
C GLU A 89 2.66 -14.20 -27.87
N PRO A 90 1.72 -14.92 -28.51
CA PRO A 90 0.40 -15.08 -27.96
C PRO A 90 0.46 -15.84 -26.63
N PHE A 91 -0.33 -15.41 -25.66
CA PHE A 91 -0.39 -16.04 -24.34
C PHE A 91 -1.81 -16.14 -23.79
N LEU A 92 -1.99 -17.04 -22.87
CA LEU A 92 -3.15 -17.16 -22.01
C LEU A 92 -2.65 -17.34 -20.58
N ARG A 93 -3.14 -16.52 -19.67
CA ARG A 93 -2.73 -16.51 -18.28
C ARG A 93 -3.91 -16.39 -17.35
N ARG A 94 -3.91 -17.22 -16.31
CA ARG A 94 -4.83 -17.09 -15.18
C ARG A 94 -4.02 -17.00 -13.91
N THR A 95 -4.28 -15.95 -13.13
CA THR A 95 -3.66 -15.72 -11.84
C THR A 95 -4.75 -15.49 -10.80
N ASP A 96 -4.75 -16.32 -9.77
CA ASP A 96 -5.56 -16.13 -8.58
C ASP A 96 -4.69 -15.57 -7.48
N ALA A 97 -5.19 -14.59 -6.75
CA ALA A 97 -4.46 -13.94 -5.67
C ALA A 97 -5.37 -13.81 -4.45
N ASP A 98 -4.88 -14.32 -3.33
CA ASP A 98 -5.51 -14.20 -2.02
C ASP A 98 -4.69 -13.25 -1.16
N ALA A 99 -5.34 -12.19 -0.67
CA ALA A 99 -4.69 -11.19 0.15
C ALA A 99 -5.35 -11.07 1.51
N ASP A 100 -4.54 -11.16 2.56
CA ASP A 100 -4.92 -10.91 3.93
C ASP A 100 -4.25 -9.62 4.42
N GLY A 101 -5.05 -8.74 5.00
CA GLY A 101 -4.60 -7.48 5.61
C GLY A 101 -5.07 -7.37 7.05
N LYS A 102 -4.16 -6.94 7.93
CA LYS A 102 -4.45 -6.65 9.33
C LYS A 102 -3.89 -5.28 9.65
N GLU A 103 -4.70 -4.43 10.24
CA GLU A 103 -4.27 -3.14 10.74
C GLU A 103 -4.76 -2.97 12.17
N PHE A 104 -3.87 -2.59 13.04
CA PHE A 104 -4.16 -2.25 14.42
C PHE A 104 -3.65 -0.84 14.68
N ARG A 105 -4.47 -0.03 15.34
CA ARG A 105 -4.11 1.32 15.76
C ARG A 105 -4.58 1.53 17.20
N ALA A 106 -3.70 2.06 18.03
CA ALA A 106 -4.06 2.50 19.38
C ALA A 106 -3.41 3.85 19.67
N GLY A 107 -4.05 4.63 20.51
CA GLY A 107 -3.52 5.93 20.85
C GLY A 107 -4.31 6.65 21.92
N TRP A 108 -3.84 7.84 22.22
CA TRP A 108 -4.45 8.72 23.18
C TRP A 108 -4.35 10.17 22.75
N HIS A 109 -5.26 10.93 23.27
CA HIS A 109 -5.33 12.37 23.12
C HIS A 109 -5.70 12.99 24.46
N THR A 110 -4.92 13.95 24.95
CA THR A 110 -5.17 14.60 26.22
C THR A 110 -4.96 16.09 26.15
N SER A 111 -5.76 16.84 26.89
CA SER A 111 -5.66 18.30 27.03
C SER A 111 -5.67 18.68 28.51
N PRO A 112 -4.58 18.35 29.25
CA PRO A 112 -4.54 18.52 30.71
C PRO A 112 -4.57 19.98 31.15
N TRP A 113 -4.15 20.90 30.28
CA TRP A 113 -4.16 22.35 30.54
C TRP A 113 -4.88 23.10 29.44
N PRO A 114 -5.47 24.26 29.74
CA PRO A 114 -6.06 25.11 28.72
C PRO A 114 -5.02 25.48 27.64
N GLY A 115 -5.38 25.22 26.38
CA GLY A 115 -4.53 25.54 25.24
C GLY A 115 -3.40 24.57 24.95
N VAL A 116 -3.19 23.51 25.74
CA VAL A 116 -2.18 22.48 25.46
C VAL A 116 -2.84 21.14 25.19
N THR A 117 -2.46 20.52 24.11
CA THR A 117 -2.95 19.22 23.69
C THR A 117 -1.78 18.31 23.33
N PHE A 118 -1.81 17.10 23.85
CA PHE A 118 -0.89 16.02 23.50
C PHE A 118 -1.67 14.91 22.80
N SER A 119 -1.07 14.33 21.80
CA SER A 119 -1.58 13.11 21.17
C SER A 119 -0.44 12.17 20.79
N ALA A 120 -0.66 10.89 20.95
CA ALA A 120 0.23 9.88 20.43
C ALA A 120 -0.61 8.69 19.92
N SER A 121 -0.13 8.05 18.87
CA SER A 121 -0.71 6.84 18.35
C SER A 121 0.36 5.92 17.78
N TYR A 122 0.12 4.63 17.91
CA TYR A 122 0.86 3.58 17.26
C TYR A 122 -0.06 2.87 16.28
N LYS A 123 0.46 2.57 15.09
CA LYS A 123 -0.25 1.81 14.07
C LYS A 123 0.66 0.72 13.53
N ARG A 124 0.16 -0.51 13.49
CA ARG A 124 0.78 -1.65 12.85
C ARG A 124 -0.09 -2.14 11.71
N ARG A 125 0.52 -2.36 10.55
CA ARG A 125 -0.13 -2.92 9.37
C ARG A 125 0.65 -4.12 8.90
N GLU A 126 -0.05 -5.21 8.63
CA GLU A 126 0.48 -6.40 8.00
C GLU A 126 -0.38 -6.70 6.77
N ARG A 127 0.25 -6.98 5.66
CA ARG A 127 -0.44 -7.44 4.45
C ARG A 127 0.37 -8.56 3.81
N ARG A 128 -0.33 -9.63 3.46
CA ARG A 128 0.22 -10.75 2.73
C ARG A 128 -0.68 -11.03 1.53
N THR A 129 -0.06 -11.27 0.39
CA THR A 129 -0.75 -11.69 -0.84
C THR A 129 -0.02 -12.90 -1.38
N ASP A 130 -0.74 -14.00 -1.54
CA ASP A 130 -0.28 -15.23 -2.15
C ASP A 130 -0.87 -15.31 -3.56
N TYR A 131 -0.05 -15.69 -4.55
CA TYR A 131 -0.41 -15.76 -5.95
C TYR A 131 -0.31 -17.18 -6.44
N ALA A 132 -1.39 -17.67 -7.08
CA ALA A 132 -1.44 -18.93 -7.78
C ALA A 132 -1.59 -18.66 -9.29
N ASN A 133 -0.57 -19.04 -10.05
CA ASN A 133 -0.61 -18.94 -11.50
C ASN A 133 -1.02 -20.31 -12.04
N SER A 134 -2.33 -20.52 -12.16
CA SER A 134 -2.92 -21.84 -12.45
C SER A 134 -2.85 -22.19 -13.93
N GLU A 135 -2.73 -21.20 -14.79
CA GLU A 135 -2.67 -21.41 -16.23
C GLU A 135 -1.73 -20.41 -16.88
N TYR A 136 -0.75 -20.92 -17.61
CA TYR A 136 0.12 -20.12 -18.45
C TYR A 136 0.49 -20.91 -19.70
N VAL A 137 -0.05 -20.49 -20.82
CA VAL A 137 0.21 -21.09 -22.12
C VAL A 137 0.84 -20.05 -23.02
N ILE A 138 2.03 -20.33 -23.51
CA ILE A 138 2.70 -19.56 -24.58
C ILE A 138 2.69 -20.38 -25.86
N ALA A 139 2.69 -19.70 -27.01
CA ALA A 139 2.83 -20.38 -28.29
C ALA A 139 4.13 -21.15 -28.37
N ALA A 140 4.12 -22.24 -29.13
CA ALA A 140 5.31 -23.05 -29.38
C ALA A 140 6.44 -22.15 -29.93
N GLY A 141 7.58 -22.12 -29.26
CA GLY A 141 8.70 -21.24 -29.59
C GLY A 141 8.73 -19.92 -28.82
N GLY A 142 7.77 -19.71 -27.90
CA GLY A 142 7.73 -18.51 -27.06
C GLY A 142 8.94 -18.35 -26.16
N GLY A 143 9.13 -17.12 -25.68
CA GLY A 143 10.25 -16.70 -24.85
C GLY A 143 10.36 -17.41 -23.50
N PRO A 144 11.39 -17.11 -22.72
CA PRO A 144 11.60 -17.75 -21.43
C PRO A 144 10.44 -17.44 -20.49
N TYR A 145 10.12 -18.40 -19.64
CA TYR A 145 9.16 -18.24 -18.56
C TYR A 145 9.47 -17.00 -17.71
N PRO A 146 8.53 -16.08 -17.49
CA PRO A 146 8.83 -14.76 -16.94
C PRO A 146 9.15 -14.73 -15.43
N GLY A 147 9.07 -15.86 -14.72
CA GLY A 147 9.24 -15.91 -13.26
C GLY A 147 8.07 -15.23 -12.53
N PHE A 148 7.03 -15.98 -12.23
CA PHE A 148 5.84 -15.43 -11.60
C PHE A 148 6.04 -15.10 -10.12
N LEU A 149 5.40 -14.02 -9.71
CA LEU A 149 5.25 -13.69 -8.31
C LEU A 149 4.45 -14.79 -7.60
N ARG A 150 4.97 -15.27 -6.46
CA ARG A 150 4.33 -16.28 -5.60
C ARG A 150 3.78 -15.67 -4.33
N GLN A 151 4.49 -14.72 -3.77
CA GLN A 151 4.10 -14.11 -2.53
C GLN A 151 4.62 -12.68 -2.44
N ARG A 152 3.81 -11.84 -1.84
CA ARG A 152 4.22 -10.51 -1.41
C ARG A 152 3.73 -10.29 0.01
N ALA A 153 4.63 -9.94 0.92
CA ALA A 153 4.31 -9.59 2.29
C ALA A 153 4.88 -8.22 2.63
N SER A 154 4.17 -7.47 3.46
CA SER A 154 4.65 -6.21 4.01
C SER A 154 4.20 -6.07 5.44
N THR A 155 5.09 -5.55 6.29
CA THR A 155 4.80 -5.18 7.67
C THR A 155 5.21 -3.73 7.85
N GLY A 156 4.34 -2.92 8.41
CA GLY A 156 4.61 -1.50 8.67
C GLY A 156 4.25 -1.13 10.09
N ASP A 157 5.16 -0.45 10.76
CA ASP A 157 4.97 0.11 12.09
C ASP A 157 5.09 1.63 12.00
N GLU A 158 4.15 2.35 12.58
CA GLU A 158 4.09 3.80 12.56
C GLU A 158 3.79 4.33 13.96
N VAL A 159 4.61 5.25 14.43
CA VAL A 159 4.39 5.99 15.67
C VAL A 159 4.25 7.45 15.33
N ASP A 160 3.14 8.06 15.73
CA ASP A 160 2.90 9.49 15.64
C ASP A 160 2.79 10.08 17.04
N ALA A 161 3.51 11.16 17.28
CA ALA A 161 3.39 11.96 18.50
C ALA A 161 3.27 13.43 18.13
N ARG A 162 2.36 14.15 18.77
CA ARG A 162 2.12 15.57 18.50
C ARG A 162 1.80 16.34 19.76
N VAL A 163 2.41 17.49 19.89
CA VAL A 163 2.08 18.50 20.89
C VAL A 163 1.54 19.72 20.16
N ALA A 164 0.37 20.19 20.55
CA ALA A 164 -0.20 21.45 20.07
C ALA A 164 -0.37 22.39 21.26
N TRP A 165 0.07 23.62 21.09
CA TRP A 165 0.00 24.66 22.10
C TRP A 165 -0.60 25.93 21.53
N ARG A 166 -1.66 26.41 22.16
CA ARG A 166 -2.26 27.71 21.90
C ARG A 166 -1.68 28.72 22.89
N ALA A 167 -0.59 29.39 22.52
CA ALA A 167 0.08 30.35 23.34
C ALA A 167 -0.75 31.61 23.61
N ALA A 168 -1.59 31.99 22.62
CA ALA A 168 -2.53 33.11 22.71
C ALA A 168 -3.76 32.81 21.84
N SER A 169 -4.81 33.62 21.98
CA SER A 169 -6.01 33.47 21.13
C SER A 169 -5.72 33.60 19.63
N TRP A 170 -4.66 34.27 19.27
CA TRP A 170 -4.21 34.55 17.92
C TRP A 170 -2.97 33.73 17.49
N TRP A 171 -2.37 32.92 18.40
CA TRP A 171 -1.17 32.13 18.12
C TRP A 171 -1.32 30.68 18.57
N GLN A 172 -1.22 29.76 17.61
CA GLN A 172 -1.14 28.34 17.84
C GLN A 172 0.12 27.76 17.20
N THR A 173 0.80 26.88 17.91
CA THR A 173 1.95 26.14 17.39
C THR A 173 1.75 24.65 17.62
N HIS A 174 2.38 23.83 16.77
CA HIS A 174 2.44 22.39 16.98
C HIS A 174 3.82 21.85 16.61
N ILE A 175 4.23 20.84 17.36
CA ILE A 175 5.42 20.04 17.10
C ILE A 175 4.93 18.61 16.91
N GLY A 176 5.39 17.94 15.87
CA GLY A 176 5.09 16.57 15.57
C GLY A 176 6.35 15.75 15.33
N TYR A 177 6.27 14.50 15.70
CA TYR A 177 7.25 13.48 15.38
C TYR A 177 6.53 12.26 14.82
N ARG A 178 7.04 11.72 13.72
CA ARG A 178 6.56 10.48 13.11
C ARG A 178 7.74 9.56 12.82
N LEU A 179 7.62 8.34 13.29
CA LEU A 179 8.46 7.21 12.91
C LEU A 179 7.62 6.28 12.04
N ALA A 180 8.13 5.92 10.87
CA ALA A 180 7.53 4.91 10.01
C ALA A 180 8.61 3.90 9.61
N ALA A 181 8.39 2.63 9.94
CA ALA A 181 9.23 1.51 9.54
C ALA A 181 8.40 0.56 8.66
N THR A 182 8.96 0.13 7.54
CA THR A 182 8.25 -0.79 6.63
C THR A 182 9.20 -1.84 6.10
N ASP A 183 8.81 -3.10 6.25
CA ASP A 183 9.49 -4.25 5.71
C ASP A 183 8.67 -4.87 4.56
N TYR A 184 9.36 -5.22 3.48
CA TYR A 184 8.78 -5.87 2.31
C TYR A 184 9.51 -7.16 2.02
N VAL A 185 8.76 -8.21 1.71
CA VAL A 185 9.29 -9.47 1.21
C VAL A 185 8.48 -9.89 -0.01
N THR A 186 9.18 -10.22 -1.09
CA THR A 186 8.58 -10.70 -2.34
C THR A 186 9.25 -11.98 -2.73
N ALA A 187 8.49 -13.03 -2.98
CA ALA A 187 8.97 -14.32 -3.49
C ALA A 187 8.43 -14.57 -4.90
N THR A 188 9.30 -15.04 -5.78
CA THR A 188 8.98 -15.43 -7.16
C THR A 188 9.27 -16.91 -7.37
N ASP A 189 8.83 -17.48 -8.49
CA ASP A 189 9.20 -18.84 -8.89
C ASP A 189 10.71 -18.94 -9.10
N ALA A 190 11.25 -20.06 -8.60
CA ALA A 190 12.61 -20.43 -8.90
C ALA A 190 12.69 -21.01 -10.34
N LEU A 191 13.39 -20.32 -11.23
CA LEU A 191 13.74 -20.86 -12.53
C LEU A 191 15.15 -21.46 -12.49
N ALA A 192 15.21 -22.77 -12.67
CA ALA A 192 16.49 -23.45 -12.82
C ALA A 192 17.19 -22.94 -14.07
N GLY A 193 18.30 -22.24 -13.90
CA GLY A 193 19.37 -22.06 -14.90
C GLY A 193 19.31 -20.84 -15.83
N THR A 194 18.27 -19.99 -15.83
CA THR A 194 18.18 -18.90 -16.81
C THR A 194 17.95 -17.50 -16.25
N THR A 195 17.51 -17.38 -15.03
CA THR A 195 17.42 -16.08 -14.32
C THR A 195 18.15 -16.17 -13.00
N PRO A 196 18.97 -15.19 -12.65
CA PRO A 196 19.49 -15.11 -11.30
C PRO A 196 18.32 -14.92 -10.36
N GLY A 197 18.02 -16.00 -9.67
CA GLY A 197 17.11 -15.98 -8.56
C GLY A 197 15.65 -16.23 -8.87
N GLY A 198 15.17 -17.39 -8.48
CA GLY A 198 13.89 -17.52 -7.80
C GLY A 198 14.03 -16.73 -6.52
N ALA A 199 13.99 -15.44 -6.64
CA ALA A 199 14.57 -14.61 -5.67
C ALA A 199 13.51 -14.19 -4.67
N VAL A 200 13.84 -14.35 -3.41
CA VAL A 200 13.22 -13.58 -2.36
C VAL A 200 13.87 -12.20 -2.40
N PHE A 201 13.08 -11.20 -2.71
CA PHE A 201 13.47 -9.81 -2.61
C PHE A 201 12.98 -9.29 -1.26
N SER A 202 13.87 -8.72 -0.48
CA SER A 202 13.50 -8.03 0.74
C SER A 202 13.93 -6.57 0.67
N ALA A 203 13.12 -5.70 1.22
CA ALA A 203 13.44 -4.29 1.35
C ALA A 203 12.92 -3.80 2.69
N ASN A 204 13.70 -2.94 3.34
CA ASN A 204 13.25 -2.20 4.50
C ASN A 204 13.36 -0.70 4.25
N HIS A 205 12.48 0.04 4.86
CA HIS A 205 12.47 1.49 4.81
C HIS A 205 12.09 2.04 6.18
N ASP A 206 12.99 2.85 6.75
CA ASP A 206 12.78 3.57 7.99
C ASP A 206 12.80 5.06 7.72
N ALA A 207 11.84 5.79 8.29
CA ALA A 207 11.76 7.23 8.16
C ALA A 207 11.39 7.90 9.49
N HIS A 208 12.17 8.91 9.86
CA HIS A 208 11.93 9.77 11.00
C HIS A 208 11.58 11.16 10.50
N THR A 209 10.40 11.65 10.83
CA THR A 209 9.93 12.96 10.39
C THR A 209 9.63 13.85 11.60
N TRP A 210 10.26 14.99 11.65
CA TRP A 210 9.96 16.06 12.59
C TRP A 210 9.20 17.17 11.87
N SER A 211 8.19 17.72 12.51
CA SER A 211 7.38 18.81 11.96
C SER A 211 7.16 19.90 12.99
N LEU A 212 7.20 21.13 12.51
CA LEU A 212 6.88 22.33 13.29
C LEU A 212 5.89 23.16 12.47
N GLY A 213 4.84 23.61 13.09
CA GLY A 213 3.88 24.49 12.43
C GLY A 213 3.38 25.59 13.35
N HIS A 214 3.14 26.74 12.76
CA HIS A 214 2.60 27.91 13.42
C HIS A 214 1.40 28.43 12.65
N THR A 215 0.35 28.80 13.38
CA THR A 215 -0.80 29.52 12.86
C THR A 215 -0.96 30.80 13.65
N LEU A 216 -0.91 31.92 12.96
CA LEU A 216 -1.04 33.25 13.53
C LEU A 216 -2.27 33.93 12.95
N THR A 217 -3.15 34.42 13.80
CA THR A 217 -4.34 35.20 13.40
C THR A 217 -4.37 36.56 14.13
N PRO A 218 -3.36 37.42 13.88
CA PRO A 218 -3.20 38.65 14.64
C PRO A 218 -4.36 39.63 14.47
N PHE A 219 -5.09 39.55 13.35
CA PHE A 219 -6.23 40.39 13.03
C PHE A 219 -7.39 39.53 12.50
N ARG A 220 -8.62 40.01 12.67
CA ARG A 220 -9.86 39.26 12.33
C ARG A 220 -9.95 38.70 10.89
N ARG A 221 -9.17 39.23 9.95
CA ARG A 221 -9.20 38.85 8.53
C ARG A 221 -7.86 38.29 8.01
N TRP A 222 -6.87 38.14 8.87
CA TRP A 222 -5.53 37.71 8.47
C TRP A 222 -5.16 36.42 9.18
N THR A 223 -4.84 35.39 8.40
CA THR A 223 -4.30 34.14 8.90
C THR A 223 -2.97 33.87 8.20
N LEU A 224 -1.92 33.71 8.97
CA LEU A 224 -0.60 33.33 8.50
C LEU A 224 -0.31 31.91 9.01
N ASN A 225 0.00 31.01 8.08
CA ASN A 225 0.44 29.65 8.37
C ASN A 225 1.89 29.50 7.93
N ALA A 226 2.74 29.01 8.82
CA ALA A 226 4.12 28.63 8.52
C ALA A 226 4.34 27.21 9.00
N SER A 227 4.98 26.37 8.17
CA SER A 227 5.34 25.01 8.54
C SER A 227 6.70 24.64 7.99
N ALA A 228 7.43 23.84 8.77
CA ALA A 228 8.68 23.23 8.38
C ALA A 228 8.64 21.75 8.75
N SER A 229 9.25 20.90 7.93
CA SER A 229 9.45 19.49 8.24
C SER A 229 10.84 19.06 7.84
N TYR A 230 11.40 18.15 8.61
CA TYR A 230 12.66 17.48 8.34
C TYR A 230 12.42 15.97 8.38
N THR A 231 12.87 15.26 7.34
CA THR A 231 12.78 13.81 7.28
C THR A 231 14.17 13.21 7.06
N ASP A 232 14.56 12.32 7.95
CA ASP A 232 15.69 11.39 7.75
C ASP A 232 15.11 10.03 7.40
N SER A 233 15.50 9.48 6.25
CA SER A 233 15.02 8.19 5.79
C SER A 233 16.15 7.32 5.29
N ARG A 234 16.03 6.02 5.57
CA ARG A 234 16.96 4.99 5.13
C ARG A 234 16.18 3.88 4.47
N ALA A 235 16.67 3.44 3.35
CA ALA A 235 16.13 2.29 2.63
C ALA A 235 17.26 1.33 2.31
N SER A 236 17.00 0.06 2.43
CA SER A 236 17.89 -0.99 1.95
C SER A 236 17.08 -2.06 1.23
N SER A 237 17.67 -2.69 0.23
CA SER A 237 17.07 -3.81 -0.48
C SER A 237 18.10 -4.91 -0.64
N ALA A 238 17.64 -6.15 -0.58
CA ALA A 238 18.46 -7.32 -0.80
C ALA A 238 17.73 -8.32 -1.70
N GLN A 239 18.49 -8.94 -2.57
CA GLN A 239 18.04 -10.06 -3.40
C GLN A 239 18.86 -11.29 -3.05
N ASN A 240 18.24 -12.48 -2.98
CA ASN A 240 18.97 -13.71 -2.76
C ASN A 240 20.01 -13.94 -3.86
N GLY A 241 21.30 -13.92 -3.47
CA GLY A 241 22.43 -14.18 -4.36
C GLY A 241 23.06 -12.96 -5.02
N VAL A 242 22.52 -11.77 -4.84
CA VAL A 242 23.13 -10.51 -5.30
C VAL A 242 22.93 -9.44 -4.25
N ALA A 243 23.99 -9.06 -3.56
CA ALA A 243 23.99 -7.85 -2.73
C ALA A 243 24.03 -6.63 -3.66
N SER A 244 23.06 -5.74 -3.55
CA SER A 244 23.08 -4.44 -4.22
C SER A 244 23.70 -3.38 -3.33
#